data_f0d5dbf3242c19c586fc0fe83d864c70
#
_entry.id   f0d5dbf3242c19c586fc0fe83d864c70
#
_cell.length_a   1.000
_cell.length_b   1.000
_cell.length_c   1.000
_cell.angle_alpha   90.00
_cell.angle_beta   90.00
_cell.angle_gamma   90.00
#
_symmetry.space_group_name_H-M   'P 1'
#
loop_
_entity.id
_entity.type
_entity.pdbx_description
1 polymer ?
#
loop_
_entity_poly.entity_id
_entity_poly.type
_entity_poly.pdbx_seq_one_letter_code
_entity_poly.pdbx_strand_id
1 'polypeptide(L)'
;PLTTWLQVKSAGLVDITLEIEVTGKKSYKTNEIQAQVLNALYNAYSIENSEIGGKVRISDIYALIDNLSTVDYLHIKKFYIKPWPVTIYGNKELLLGQFKLEKANGSMTYFINFTGSNSYTVKASSGGFQTTGSVGSTINITDKNNGITFSLDIQANSYQQGYRYSITISEPNMDYEDPGYNLPVFQKSSQLTLTVHETV
;
A
#
# COMPACT_ATOMS: atom_id res chain seq x y z
N PRO A 1 16.43 38.01 17.42
CA PRO A 1 17.00 36.67 17.20
C PRO A 1 15.90 35.78 16.65
N LEU A 2 16.10 35.33 15.40
CA LEU A 2 15.23 34.36 14.78
C LEU A 2 15.57 32.99 15.39
N THR A 3 14.74 32.50 16.29
CA THR A 3 14.80 31.13 16.76
C THR A 3 14.24 30.23 15.67
N THR A 4 15.09 29.81 14.76
CA THR A 4 14.74 28.78 13.74
C THR A 4 14.81 27.42 14.42
N TRP A 5 13.66 26.77 14.57
CA TRP A 5 13.59 25.39 15.04
C TRP A 5 13.87 24.48 13.86
N LEU A 6 15.06 23.88 13.83
CA LEU A 6 15.40 22.84 12.87
C LEU A 6 14.90 21.49 13.41
N GLN A 7 13.93 20.90 12.76
CA GLN A 7 13.47 19.55 13.06
C GLN A 7 13.99 18.59 11.98
N VAL A 8 14.90 17.71 12.35
CA VAL A 8 15.38 16.63 11.48
C VAL A 8 14.52 15.39 11.72
N LYS A 9 13.87 14.90 10.67
CA LYS A 9 13.10 13.65 10.70
C LYS A 9 13.69 12.66 9.70
N SER A 10 13.70 11.39 10.04
CA SER A 10 14.00 10.32 9.08
C SER A 10 12.89 10.24 8.02
N ALA A 11 13.26 10.08 6.77
CA ALA A 11 12.30 9.73 5.73
C ALA A 11 11.73 8.34 5.98
N GLY A 12 10.42 8.18 5.83
CA GLY A 12 9.78 6.87 5.79
C GLY A 12 10.09 6.20 4.45
N LEU A 13 10.26 4.88 4.45
CA LEU A 13 10.35 4.10 3.21
C LEU A 13 8.96 3.60 2.83
N VAL A 14 8.60 3.78 1.57
CA VAL A 14 7.32 3.33 1.02
C VAL A 14 7.59 2.26 -0.04
N ASP A 15 7.10 1.06 0.23
CA ASP A 15 7.32 -0.10 -0.62
C ASP A 15 6.49 -0.03 -1.90
N ILE A 16 7.16 -0.13 -3.04
CA ILE A 16 6.52 -0.33 -4.35
C ILE A 16 6.29 -1.82 -4.56
N THR A 17 5.07 -2.21 -4.91
CA THR A 17 4.72 -3.58 -5.30
C THR A 17 4.27 -3.58 -6.76
N LEU A 18 4.90 -4.41 -7.59
CA LEU A 18 4.67 -4.47 -9.02
C LEU A 18 4.48 -5.93 -9.49
N GLU A 19 3.43 -6.17 -10.26
CA GLU A 19 3.24 -7.40 -11.02
C GLU A 19 3.25 -7.05 -12.50
N ILE A 20 4.24 -7.56 -13.23
CA ILE A 20 4.51 -7.20 -14.61
C ILE A 20 4.74 -8.44 -15.48
N GLU A 21 4.21 -8.42 -16.68
CA GLU A 21 4.53 -9.34 -17.76
C GLU A 21 5.34 -8.61 -18.82
N VAL A 22 6.44 -9.21 -19.22
CA VAL A 22 7.35 -8.66 -20.22
C VAL A 22 7.52 -9.68 -21.33
N THR A 23 7.35 -9.25 -22.57
CA THR A 23 7.69 -10.04 -23.76
C THR A 23 9.02 -9.53 -24.29
N GLY A 24 9.98 -10.44 -24.39
CA GLY A 24 11.31 -10.12 -24.89
C GLY A 24 11.42 -10.26 -26.40
N LYS A 25 12.39 -9.57 -26.99
CA LYS A 25 12.75 -9.73 -28.41
C LYS A 25 13.45 -11.07 -28.66
N LYS A 26 13.21 -11.67 -29.82
CA LYS A 26 13.73 -13.02 -30.20
C LYS A 26 15.22 -13.24 -30.01
N SER A 27 16.02 -12.19 -30.02
CA SER A 27 17.48 -12.28 -29.94
C SER A 27 18.03 -12.45 -28.51
N TYR A 28 17.17 -12.38 -27.50
CA TYR A 28 17.57 -12.38 -26.09
C TYR A 28 16.96 -13.54 -25.31
N LYS A 29 17.72 -14.07 -24.36
CA LYS A 29 17.25 -15.13 -23.47
C LYS A 29 16.42 -14.57 -22.32
N THR A 30 15.47 -15.35 -21.84
CA THR A 30 14.59 -14.99 -20.70
C THR A 30 15.34 -14.46 -19.49
N ASN A 31 16.46 -15.09 -19.13
CA ASN A 31 17.27 -14.67 -17.98
C ASN A 31 17.99 -13.32 -18.19
N GLU A 32 18.37 -12.98 -19.41
CA GLU A 32 18.98 -11.69 -19.75
C GLU A 32 17.94 -10.57 -19.67
N ILE A 33 16.75 -10.81 -20.22
CA ILE A 33 15.61 -9.88 -20.15
C ILE A 33 15.24 -9.63 -18.69
N GLN A 34 15.10 -10.72 -17.92
CA GLN A 34 14.77 -10.64 -16.49
C GLN A 34 15.79 -9.82 -15.72
N ALA A 35 17.09 -10.09 -15.93
CA ALA A 35 18.16 -9.36 -15.26
C ALA A 35 18.16 -7.87 -15.61
N GLN A 36 17.95 -7.51 -16.88
CA GLN A 36 17.90 -6.11 -17.30
C GLN A 36 16.71 -5.37 -16.71
N VAL A 37 15.52 -5.97 -16.72
CA VAL A 37 14.31 -5.37 -16.14
C VAL A 37 14.48 -5.17 -14.64
N LEU A 38 14.98 -6.18 -13.92
CA LEU A 38 15.24 -6.08 -12.48
C LEU A 38 16.24 -4.98 -12.16
N ASN A 39 17.37 -4.94 -12.89
CA ASN A 39 18.40 -3.93 -12.68
C ASN A 39 17.87 -2.51 -12.96
N ALA A 40 17.09 -2.33 -14.02
CA ALA A 40 16.50 -1.03 -14.34
C ALA A 40 15.58 -0.54 -13.22
N LEU A 41 14.66 -1.40 -12.73
CA LEU A 41 13.73 -1.08 -11.66
C LEU A 41 14.45 -0.80 -10.34
N TYR A 42 15.39 -1.66 -9.93
CA TYR A 42 16.13 -1.46 -8.68
C TYR A 42 17.01 -0.22 -8.73
N ASN A 43 17.64 0.08 -9.87
CA ASN A 43 18.43 1.30 -10.00
C ASN A 43 17.56 2.56 -9.96
N ALA A 44 16.43 2.57 -10.66
CA ALA A 44 15.55 3.75 -10.70
C ALA A 44 14.92 4.07 -9.34
N TYR A 45 14.57 3.03 -8.57
CA TYR A 45 13.87 3.16 -7.28
C TYR A 45 14.72 2.63 -6.10
N SER A 46 16.04 2.76 -6.17
CA SER A 46 16.93 2.54 -5.02
C SER A 46 16.81 3.70 -4.03
N ILE A 47 17.25 3.47 -2.79
CA ILE A 47 17.30 4.52 -1.77
C ILE A 47 18.17 5.70 -2.23
N GLU A 48 19.28 5.42 -2.94
CA GLU A 48 20.20 6.45 -3.40
C GLU A 48 19.65 7.32 -4.54
N ASN A 49 18.73 6.76 -5.35
CA ASN A 49 18.19 7.43 -6.53
C ASN A 49 16.76 7.94 -6.33
N SER A 50 16.10 7.56 -5.23
CA SER A 50 14.76 8.02 -4.90
C SER A 50 14.83 9.39 -4.22
N GLU A 51 13.85 10.24 -4.53
CA GLU A 51 13.72 11.57 -3.92
C GLU A 51 12.65 11.58 -2.85
N ILE A 52 12.90 12.32 -1.75
CA ILE A 52 11.88 12.57 -0.72
C ILE A 52 10.76 13.40 -1.33
N GLY A 53 9.52 12.95 -1.19
CA GLY A 53 8.38 13.57 -1.86
C GLY A 53 8.30 13.22 -3.35
N GLY A 54 9.08 12.23 -3.79
CA GLY A 54 9.11 11.78 -5.18
C GLY A 54 7.78 11.19 -5.63
N LYS A 55 7.48 11.38 -6.91
CA LYS A 55 6.31 10.80 -7.56
C LYS A 55 6.71 9.52 -8.25
N VAL A 56 5.88 8.50 -8.14
CA VAL A 56 6.02 7.27 -8.91
C VAL A 56 4.76 7.10 -9.76
N ARG A 57 4.93 7.15 -11.06
CA ARG A 57 3.82 6.99 -12.00
C ARG A 57 3.97 5.69 -12.75
N ILE A 58 2.84 5.07 -13.06
CA ILE A 58 2.83 3.87 -13.88
C ILE A 58 3.45 4.13 -15.26
N SER A 59 3.27 5.34 -15.81
CA SER A 59 3.87 5.78 -17.07
C SER A 59 5.39 5.80 -17.05
N ASP A 60 5.99 6.15 -15.89
CA ASP A 60 7.45 6.22 -15.74
C ASP A 60 8.04 4.80 -15.71
N ILE A 61 7.31 3.84 -15.10
CA ILE A 61 7.68 2.42 -15.12
C ILE A 61 7.57 1.85 -16.54
N TYR A 62 6.50 2.17 -17.26
CA TYR A 62 6.36 1.80 -18.67
C TYR A 62 7.53 2.34 -19.50
N ALA A 63 7.83 3.63 -19.41
CA ALA A 63 8.91 4.26 -20.15
C ALA A 63 10.28 3.68 -19.79
N LEU A 64 10.52 3.39 -18.52
CA LEU A 64 11.76 2.80 -18.04
C LEU A 64 12.02 1.43 -18.66
N ILE A 65 11.01 0.56 -18.72
CA ILE A 65 11.17 -0.82 -19.18
C ILE A 65 11.07 -0.91 -20.71
N ASP A 66 10.20 -0.14 -21.34
CA ASP A 66 10.02 -0.11 -22.78
C ASP A 66 11.28 0.39 -23.52
N ASN A 67 12.07 1.25 -22.87
CA ASN A 67 13.35 1.71 -23.38
C ASN A 67 14.47 0.66 -23.34
N LEU A 68 14.26 -0.50 -22.71
CA LEU A 68 15.25 -1.57 -22.71
C LEU A 68 15.33 -2.24 -24.08
N SER A 69 16.55 -2.38 -24.62
CA SER A 69 16.78 -2.96 -25.95
C SER A 69 16.30 -4.41 -26.09
N THR A 70 16.16 -5.11 -24.95
CA THR A 70 15.77 -6.52 -24.87
C THR A 70 14.26 -6.72 -24.81
N VAL A 71 13.48 -5.66 -24.53
CA VAL A 71 12.04 -5.71 -24.36
C VAL A 71 11.36 -5.39 -25.70
N ASP A 72 10.34 -6.16 -26.04
CA ASP A 72 9.46 -5.91 -27.17
C ASP A 72 8.19 -5.20 -26.71
N TYR A 73 7.56 -5.76 -25.66
CA TYR A 73 6.42 -5.10 -25.06
C TYR A 73 6.25 -5.54 -23.59
N LEU A 74 5.49 -4.75 -22.81
CA LEU A 74 5.21 -5.07 -21.42
C LEU A 74 3.74 -4.77 -21.05
N HIS A 75 3.27 -5.47 -20.02
CA HIS A 75 1.97 -5.24 -19.42
C HIS A 75 2.08 -5.22 -17.90
N ILE A 76 1.68 -4.13 -17.27
CA ILE A 76 1.63 -4.00 -15.81
C ILE A 76 0.27 -4.49 -15.34
N LYS A 77 0.23 -5.64 -14.65
CA LYS A 77 -0.99 -6.23 -14.10
C LYS A 77 -1.43 -5.57 -12.81
N LYS A 78 -0.44 -5.26 -11.95
CA LYS A 78 -0.69 -4.63 -10.65
C LYS A 78 0.43 -3.67 -10.32
N PHE A 79 0.05 -2.54 -9.78
CA PHE A 79 0.93 -1.52 -9.27
C PHE A 79 0.35 -0.96 -7.99
N TYR A 80 1.08 -1.13 -6.88
CA TYR A 80 0.67 -0.64 -5.57
C TYR A 80 1.83 0.02 -4.88
N ILE A 81 1.54 1.11 -4.19
CA ILE A 81 2.49 1.77 -3.31
C ILE A 81 1.90 1.75 -1.90
N LYS A 82 2.63 1.20 -0.96
CA LYS A 82 2.25 1.22 0.46
C LYS A 82 2.74 2.51 1.11
N PRO A 83 2.03 3.05 2.09
CA PRO A 83 0.79 2.51 2.67
C PRO A 83 -0.44 2.81 1.79
N TRP A 84 -1.38 1.88 1.82
CA TRP A 84 -2.69 2.09 1.21
C TRP A 84 -3.38 3.28 1.88
N PRO A 85 -4.05 4.16 1.12
CA PRO A 85 -4.83 5.22 1.71
C PRO A 85 -5.90 4.67 2.65
N VAL A 86 -5.85 5.11 3.90
CA VAL A 86 -6.84 4.73 4.91
C VAL A 86 -7.51 6.00 5.40
N THR A 87 -8.82 6.05 5.24
CA THR A 87 -9.62 7.19 5.68
C THR A 87 -10.59 6.76 6.78
N ILE A 88 -10.64 7.53 7.85
CA ILE A 88 -11.51 7.25 8.99
C ILE A 88 -12.51 8.38 9.14
N TYR A 89 -13.78 8.03 9.12
CA TYR A 89 -14.88 8.96 9.34
C TYR A 89 -15.72 8.51 10.53
N GLY A 90 -16.26 9.45 11.26
CA GLY A 90 -17.17 9.20 12.36
C GLY A 90 -17.85 10.45 12.85
N ASN A 91 -18.88 10.29 13.66
CA ASN A 91 -19.64 11.40 14.25
C ASN A 91 -18.93 12.04 15.46
N LYS A 92 -17.87 11.41 15.93
CA LYS A 92 -16.98 11.90 17.01
C LYS A 92 -15.55 11.43 16.76
N GLU A 93 -14.59 11.97 17.52
CA GLU A 93 -13.21 11.54 17.43
C GLU A 93 -13.03 10.08 17.83
N LEU A 94 -12.41 9.30 16.97
CA LEU A 94 -12.00 7.92 17.23
C LEU A 94 -10.52 7.93 17.61
N LEU A 95 -10.20 7.61 18.86
CA LEU A 95 -8.81 7.50 19.29
C LEU A 95 -8.25 6.13 18.90
N LEU A 96 -7.42 6.13 17.86
CA LEU A 96 -6.68 4.94 17.46
C LEU A 96 -5.33 4.88 18.17
N GLY A 97 -5.06 3.77 18.88
CA GLY A 97 -3.75 3.45 19.39
C GLY A 97 -2.85 2.99 18.25
N GLN A 98 -3.33 2.04 17.46
CA GLN A 98 -2.64 1.50 16.31
C GLN A 98 -3.64 1.06 15.23
N PHE A 99 -3.33 1.39 13.98
CA PHE A 99 -3.90 0.75 12.79
C PHE A 99 -2.75 0.27 11.91
N LYS A 100 -2.74 -1.03 11.60
CA LYS A 100 -1.72 -1.60 10.72
C LYS A 100 -2.39 -2.46 9.67
N LEU A 101 -2.31 -2.03 8.41
CA LEU A 101 -2.75 -2.82 7.27
C LEU A 101 -1.63 -3.78 6.86
N GLU A 102 -1.90 -5.09 6.89
CA GLU A 102 -0.93 -6.14 6.53
C GLU A 102 -1.12 -6.59 5.09
N LYS A 103 -2.37 -6.72 4.66
CA LYS A 103 -2.73 -7.16 3.31
C LYS A 103 -4.03 -6.50 2.86
N ALA A 104 -4.08 -6.11 1.59
CA ALA A 104 -5.30 -5.70 0.91
C ALA A 104 -5.28 -6.16 -0.56
N ASN A 105 -6.42 -6.61 -1.07
CA ASN A 105 -6.61 -7.04 -2.45
C ASN A 105 -7.66 -6.20 -3.19
N GLY A 106 -8.02 -5.04 -2.65
CA GLY A 106 -9.04 -4.16 -3.22
C GLY A 106 -9.55 -3.16 -2.19
N SER A 107 -10.30 -2.17 -2.64
CA SER A 107 -10.92 -1.16 -1.77
C SER A 107 -12.04 -1.78 -0.93
N MET A 108 -12.11 -1.41 0.35
CA MET A 108 -13.15 -1.87 1.26
C MET A 108 -13.40 -0.85 2.36
N THR A 109 -14.66 -0.72 2.74
CA THR A 109 -15.06 0.05 3.92
C THR A 109 -15.52 -0.90 5.03
N TYR A 110 -14.99 -0.69 6.22
CA TYR A 110 -15.39 -1.38 7.45
C TYR A 110 -16.13 -0.41 8.36
N PHE A 111 -17.31 -0.82 8.82
CA PHE A 111 -18.09 -0.06 9.78
C PHE A 111 -17.82 -0.56 11.20
N ILE A 112 -17.44 0.37 12.07
CA ILE A 112 -17.27 0.14 13.50
C ILE A 112 -18.51 0.70 14.21
N ASN A 113 -19.26 -0.17 14.87
CA ASN A 113 -20.45 0.22 15.63
C ASN A 113 -20.24 -0.12 17.10
N PHE A 114 -20.30 0.89 17.96
CA PHE A 114 -20.18 0.69 19.40
C PHE A 114 -21.50 0.10 19.94
N THR A 115 -21.36 -1.03 20.61
CA THR A 115 -22.45 -1.74 21.30
C THR A 115 -22.56 -1.40 22.79
N GLY A 116 -21.56 -0.70 23.30
CA GLY A 116 -21.43 -0.19 24.66
C GLY A 116 -20.22 0.74 24.76
N SER A 117 -19.85 1.15 25.98
CA SER A 117 -18.69 2.02 26.21
C SER A 117 -17.35 1.35 25.90
N ASN A 118 -17.25 0.03 26.05
CA ASN A 118 -16.02 -0.73 25.92
C ASN A 118 -16.07 -1.81 24.84
N SER A 119 -17.15 -1.92 24.09
CA SER A 119 -17.33 -2.97 23.08
C SER A 119 -17.84 -2.41 21.76
N TYR A 120 -17.37 -2.98 20.68
CA TYR A 120 -17.78 -2.60 19.34
C TYR A 120 -17.81 -3.81 18.40
N THR A 121 -18.53 -3.66 17.29
CA THR A 121 -18.52 -4.61 16.18
C THR A 121 -17.87 -3.99 14.97
N VAL A 122 -17.15 -4.79 14.19
CA VAL A 122 -16.57 -4.39 12.90
C VAL A 122 -17.25 -5.23 11.81
N LYS A 123 -17.79 -4.57 10.78
CA LYS A 123 -18.48 -5.21 9.65
C LYS A 123 -17.94 -4.68 8.34
N ALA A 124 -17.71 -5.55 7.36
CA ALA A 124 -17.41 -5.12 6.00
C ALA A 124 -18.67 -4.59 5.29
N SER A 125 -18.51 -3.57 4.45
CA SER A 125 -19.60 -2.98 3.67
C SER A 125 -20.19 -3.94 2.64
N SER A 126 -19.40 -4.88 2.14
CA SER A 126 -19.86 -5.95 1.22
C SER A 126 -20.70 -7.03 1.90
N GLY A 127 -20.83 -7.01 3.23
CA GLY A 127 -21.38 -8.12 4.00
C GLY A 127 -20.40 -9.30 4.11
N GLY A 128 -20.86 -10.39 4.71
CA GLY A 128 -20.11 -11.65 4.82
C GLY A 128 -18.97 -11.65 5.87
N PHE A 129 -18.50 -10.49 6.34
CA PHE A 129 -17.53 -10.39 7.41
C PHE A 129 -18.08 -9.56 8.58
N GLN A 130 -17.95 -10.12 9.78
CA GLN A 130 -18.22 -9.42 11.02
C GLN A 130 -17.36 -10.00 12.14
N THR A 131 -16.85 -9.12 13.00
CA THR A 131 -16.15 -9.49 14.25
C THR A 131 -16.50 -8.49 15.36
N THR A 132 -16.07 -8.81 16.58
CA THR A 132 -16.24 -7.94 17.76
C THR A 132 -14.88 -7.58 18.33
N GLY A 133 -14.77 -6.40 18.90
CA GLY A 133 -13.58 -5.91 19.60
C GLY A 133 -13.93 -5.24 20.92
N SER A 134 -12.90 -5.05 21.72
CA SER A 134 -12.97 -4.31 22.98
C SER A 134 -12.01 -3.14 22.96
N VAL A 135 -12.42 -2.05 23.56
CA VAL A 135 -11.57 -0.86 23.74
C VAL A 135 -10.36 -1.20 24.59
N GLY A 136 -9.20 -0.68 24.22
CA GLY A 136 -7.92 -0.97 24.90
C GLY A 136 -7.31 -2.33 24.56
N SER A 137 -7.85 -3.02 23.54
CA SER A 137 -7.32 -4.30 23.09
C SER A 137 -7.12 -4.29 21.58
N THR A 138 -5.96 -4.75 21.11
CA THR A 138 -5.69 -4.94 19.69
C THR A 138 -6.47 -6.13 19.16
N ILE A 139 -7.24 -5.95 18.10
CA ILE A 139 -7.87 -7.05 17.37
C ILE A 139 -7.21 -7.23 16.00
N ASN A 140 -7.01 -8.49 15.62
CA ASN A 140 -6.54 -8.85 14.29
C ASN A 140 -7.75 -9.24 13.43
N ILE A 141 -7.94 -8.54 12.33
CA ILE A 141 -9.04 -8.70 11.40
C ILE A 141 -8.51 -9.40 10.15
N THR A 142 -9.06 -10.57 9.85
CA THR A 142 -8.77 -11.30 8.62
C THR A 142 -10.08 -11.54 7.87
N ASP A 143 -10.34 -10.67 6.92
CA ASP A 143 -11.47 -10.78 6.02
C ASP A 143 -11.07 -11.61 4.79
N LYS A 144 -11.30 -12.92 4.86
CA LYS A 144 -10.96 -13.86 3.79
C LYS A 144 -11.77 -13.63 2.52
N ASN A 145 -13.00 -13.13 2.65
CA ASN A 145 -13.88 -12.90 1.50
C ASN A 145 -13.37 -11.78 0.61
N ASN A 146 -12.79 -10.74 1.24
CA ASN A 146 -12.26 -9.58 0.54
C ASN A 146 -10.73 -9.57 0.48
N GLY A 147 -10.05 -10.58 1.03
CA GLY A 147 -8.60 -10.72 1.01
C GLY A 147 -7.86 -9.60 1.76
N ILE A 148 -8.47 -9.06 2.83
CA ILE A 148 -7.93 -7.94 3.60
C ILE A 148 -7.58 -8.41 5.02
N THR A 149 -6.38 -8.05 5.46
CA THR A 149 -5.92 -8.31 6.84
C THR A 149 -5.35 -7.04 7.44
N PHE A 150 -5.85 -6.65 8.61
CA PHE A 150 -5.34 -5.51 9.37
C PHE A 150 -5.51 -5.71 10.86
N SER A 151 -4.73 -4.99 11.65
CA SER A 151 -4.89 -4.89 13.09
C SER A 151 -5.42 -3.51 13.47
N LEU A 152 -6.29 -3.49 14.49
CA LEU A 152 -6.95 -2.31 15.00
C LEU A 152 -6.88 -2.29 16.51
N ASP A 153 -6.42 -1.17 17.07
CA ASP A 153 -6.49 -0.85 18.48
C ASP A 153 -7.27 0.46 18.66
N ILE A 154 -8.35 0.41 19.43
CA ILE A 154 -9.14 1.58 19.79
C ILE A 154 -8.87 1.89 21.25
N GLN A 155 -8.28 3.05 21.51
CA GLN A 155 -7.95 3.48 22.88
C GLN A 155 -9.19 3.91 23.66
N ALA A 156 -9.10 3.87 24.97
CA ALA A 156 -10.20 4.28 25.85
C ALA A 156 -10.57 5.76 25.64
N ASN A 157 -11.86 5.99 25.49
CA ASN A 157 -12.48 7.30 25.40
C ASN A 157 -13.94 7.20 25.87
N SER A 158 -14.64 8.31 25.94
CA SER A 158 -16.07 8.37 26.29
C SER A 158 -16.98 7.88 25.17
N TYR A 159 -16.83 6.60 24.77
CA TYR A 159 -17.70 5.99 23.76
C TYR A 159 -19.06 5.63 24.36
N GLN A 160 -20.08 5.65 23.50
CA GLN A 160 -21.43 5.29 23.86
C GLN A 160 -22.03 4.32 22.83
N GLN A 161 -23.00 3.54 23.26
CA GLN A 161 -23.77 2.71 22.36
C GLN A 161 -24.35 3.55 21.22
N GLY A 162 -24.22 3.05 19.99
CA GLY A 162 -24.72 3.73 18.80
C GLY A 162 -23.70 4.67 18.13
N TYR A 163 -22.51 4.91 18.69
CA TYR A 163 -21.44 5.59 17.95
C TYR A 163 -21.00 4.74 16.77
N ARG A 164 -20.84 5.40 15.63
CA ARG A 164 -20.52 4.76 14.36
C ARG A 164 -19.33 5.42 13.70
N TYR A 165 -18.43 4.60 13.22
CA TYR A 165 -17.28 5.01 12.45
C TYR A 165 -17.13 4.13 11.22
N SER A 166 -16.45 4.64 10.21
CA SER A 166 -16.03 3.86 9.06
C SER A 166 -14.54 3.98 8.84
N ILE A 167 -13.90 2.87 8.54
CA ILE A 167 -12.52 2.81 8.06
C ILE A 167 -12.60 2.39 6.60
N THR A 168 -12.20 3.28 5.70
CA THR A 168 -12.12 2.99 4.27
C THR A 168 -10.67 2.76 3.89
N ILE A 169 -10.39 1.56 3.41
CA ILE A 169 -9.13 1.18 2.78
C ILE A 169 -9.36 1.33 1.28
N SER A 170 -8.65 2.24 0.65
CA SER A 170 -8.79 2.50 -0.79
C SER A 170 -7.63 1.88 -1.54
N GLU A 171 -7.90 1.35 -2.74
CA GLU A 171 -6.81 1.03 -3.66
C GLU A 171 -6.00 2.30 -3.92
N PRO A 172 -4.66 2.22 -3.85
CA PRO A 172 -3.84 3.34 -4.24
C PRO A 172 -4.11 3.64 -5.71
N ASN A 173 -4.19 4.92 -6.04
CA ASN A 173 -4.19 5.34 -7.44
C ASN A 173 -2.93 4.80 -8.12
N MET A 174 -3.01 4.54 -9.43
CA MET A 174 -1.87 4.06 -10.22
C MET A 174 -0.69 5.04 -10.25
N ASP A 175 -0.91 6.28 -9.79
CA ASP A 175 0.13 7.28 -9.62
C ASP A 175 0.23 7.62 -8.14
N TYR A 176 1.44 7.59 -7.62
CA TYR A 176 1.75 7.95 -6.25
C TYR A 176 2.37 9.33 -6.19
N GLU A 177 1.77 10.18 -5.39
CA GLU A 177 2.36 11.45 -4.95
C GLU A 177 2.56 11.39 -3.43
N ASP A 178 3.82 11.47 -3.00
CA ASP A 178 4.12 11.47 -1.58
C ASP A 178 3.66 12.78 -0.93
N PRO A 179 2.97 12.72 0.22
CA PRO A 179 2.62 13.92 0.99
C PRO A 179 3.83 14.67 1.62
N GLY A 180 5.07 14.25 1.34
CA GLY A 180 6.25 15.08 1.57
C GLY A 180 7.36 14.51 2.45
N TYR A 181 7.29 13.27 2.95
CA TYR A 181 8.28 12.75 3.89
C TYR A 181 8.74 11.30 3.65
N ASN A 182 8.31 10.66 2.56
CA ASN A 182 8.64 9.27 2.29
C ASN A 182 9.46 9.12 1.01
N LEU A 183 10.19 8.00 0.93
CA LEU A 183 10.94 7.57 -0.24
C LEU A 183 10.27 6.34 -0.83
N PRO A 184 9.73 6.40 -2.07
CA PRO A 184 9.22 5.22 -2.76
C PRO A 184 10.38 4.36 -3.24
N VAL A 185 10.44 3.10 -2.81
CA VAL A 185 11.58 2.21 -3.10
C VAL A 185 11.16 0.77 -3.36
N PHE A 186 11.93 0.06 -4.18
CA PHE A 186 11.95 -1.40 -4.23
C PHE A 186 13.00 -1.92 -3.25
N GLN A 187 12.58 -2.53 -2.15
CA GLN A 187 13.49 -3.04 -1.13
C GLN A 187 13.86 -4.50 -1.30
N LYS A 188 12.96 -5.33 -1.81
CA LYS A 188 13.15 -6.79 -1.88
C LYS A 188 12.43 -7.42 -3.06
N SER A 189 12.95 -8.55 -3.51
CA SER A 189 12.36 -9.37 -4.57
C SER A 189 10.91 -9.83 -4.32
N SER A 190 10.45 -9.88 -3.07
CA SER A 190 9.07 -10.24 -2.73
C SER A 190 8.01 -9.21 -3.16
N GLN A 191 8.43 -8.03 -3.57
CA GLN A 191 7.56 -6.93 -4.00
C GLN A 191 7.39 -6.88 -5.53
N LEU A 192 8.20 -7.64 -6.24
CA LEU A 192 8.21 -7.69 -7.69
C LEU A 192 7.90 -9.10 -8.17
N THR A 193 6.80 -9.26 -8.89
CA THR A 193 6.48 -10.46 -9.64
C THR A 193 6.70 -10.16 -11.12
N LEU A 194 7.75 -10.73 -11.69
CA LEU A 194 8.11 -10.57 -13.08
C LEU A 194 7.92 -11.90 -13.83
N THR A 195 7.05 -11.87 -14.84
CA THR A 195 6.87 -12.98 -15.78
C THR A 195 7.45 -12.56 -17.12
N VAL A 196 8.36 -13.37 -17.67
CA VAL A 196 9.00 -13.10 -18.97
C VAL A 196 8.55 -14.14 -19.96
N HIS A 197 8.05 -13.67 -21.10
CA HIS A 197 7.67 -14.50 -22.26
C HIS A 197 8.69 -14.32 -23.39
N GLU A 198 9.02 -15.40 -24.06
CA GLU A 198 9.81 -15.35 -25.29
C GLU A 198 8.87 -15.09 -26.47
N THR A 199 9.30 -14.27 -27.41
CA THR A 199 8.59 -14.11 -28.69
C THR A 199 8.80 -15.38 -29.50
N VAL A 200 7.73 -16.10 -29.81
CA VAL A 200 7.74 -17.32 -30.65
C VAL A 200 8.09 -17.00 -32.13
#